data_338e416204d559d778c6a9f485730004
#
_entry.id   338e416204d559d778c6a9f485730004
#
_cell.length_a   1.000
_cell.length_b   1.000
_cell.length_c   1.000
_cell.angle_alpha   90.00
_cell.angle_beta   90.00
_cell.angle_gamma   90.00
#
_symmetry.space_group_name_H-M   'P 1'
#
loop_
_entity.id
_entity.type
_entity.pdbx_description
1 polymer ?
#
loop_
_entity_poly.entity_id
_entity_poly.type
_entity_poly.pdbx_seq_one_letter_code
_entity_poly.pdbx_strand_id
1 'polypeptide(L)'
;MKKNIVNKFIGIGLVLPSIFIIIVVITIPIIQSVLLSFQSKDGKYSLENYVHLFSDRSSVNNIIYTLNIVIITVIFTIIFAYLMAMYLRFCKSWFSNAIGKLYLIPKFIPGIVAVYAMMGVINDAGAINRLLLIFGIHFKPSLMYTPQGIILMNLWFNIPFATIIISAALSSIPNSIIESARDVGASKVEIFRRIILPLTAKSALVAITFVFMSNVGSFTTPFLMGSNSPIMLGVSLYQEFGAFYNLQKAAAISVFMFIICSIVGAFYIYSIMKEDKWNIQE
;
A
#
# COMPACT_ATOMS: atom_id res chain seq x y z
N MET A 1 -15.71 43.74 -12.36
CA MET A 1 -15.66 42.63 -13.33
C MET A 1 -14.28 42.35 -13.91
N LYS A 2 -13.51 43.34 -14.45
CA LYS A 2 -12.17 43.11 -15.04
C LYS A 2 -11.15 42.44 -14.11
N LYS A 3 -11.08 42.81 -12.82
CA LYS A 3 -10.12 42.27 -11.84
C LYS A 3 -10.32 40.76 -11.57
N ASN A 4 -11.57 40.27 -11.59
CA ASN A 4 -11.88 38.85 -11.44
C ASN A 4 -11.48 38.00 -12.66
N ILE A 5 -11.55 38.59 -13.86
CA ILE A 5 -11.16 37.93 -15.10
C ILE A 5 -9.63 37.78 -15.16
N VAL A 6 -8.88 38.85 -14.84
CA VAL A 6 -7.40 38.84 -14.80
C VAL A 6 -6.90 37.81 -13.75
N ASN A 7 -7.49 37.78 -12.55
CA ASN A 7 -7.13 36.79 -11.52
C ASN A 7 -7.43 35.35 -11.96
N LYS A 8 -8.49 35.15 -12.75
CA LYS A 8 -8.84 33.82 -13.29
C LYS A 8 -7.84 33.35 -14.34
N PHE A 9 -7.39 34.25 -15.24
CA PHE A 9 -6.35 33.95 -16.23
C PHE A 9 -4.98 33.68 -15.58
N ILE A 10 -4.60 34.45 -14.55
CA ILE A 10 -3.37 34.20 -13.80
C ILE A 10 -3.45 32.84 -13.11
N GLY A 11 -4.57 32.51 -12.45
CA GLY A 11 -4.76 31.20 -11.83
C GLY A 11 -4.64 30.04 -12.80
N ILE A 12 -5.27 30.15 -13.99
CA ILE A 12 -5.16 29.14 -15.05
C ILE A 12 -3.71 29.04 -15.54
N GLY A 13 -3.05 30.18 -15.78
CA GLY A 13 -1.65 30.21 -16.23
C GLY A 13 -0.67 29.55 -15.27
N LEU A 14 -0.91 29.65 -13.96
CA LEU A 14 -0.09 28.99 -12.92
C LEU A 14 -0.30 27.46 -12.86
N VAL A 15 -1.50 26.98 -13.23
CA VAL A 15 -1.82 25.54 -13.20
C VAL A 15 -1.48 24.83 -14.52
N LEU A 16 -1.46 25.56 -15.64
CA LEU A 16 -1.17 25.02 -16.97
C LEU A 16 0.12 24.18 -17.05
N PRO A 17 1.28 24.60 -16.49
CA PRO A 17 2.50 23.79 -16.55
C PRO A 17 2.34 22.45 -15.85
N SER A 18 1.66 22.42 -14.71
CA SER A 18 1.41 21.17 -13.96
C SER A 18 0.49 20.24 -14.74
N ILE A 19 -0.58 20.76 -15.34
CA ILE A 19 -1.49 19.98 -16.18
C ILE A 19 -0.75 19.43 -17.41
N PHE A 20 0.08 20.25 -18.05
CA PHE A 20 0.89 19.83 -19.20
C PHE A 20 1.81 18.67 -18.85
N ILE A 21 2.51 18.75 -17.71
CA ILE A 21 3.37 17.65 -17.22
C ILE A 21 2.56 16.40 -16.95
N ILE A 22 1.41 16.50 -16.29
CA ILE A 22 0.53 15.35 -16.00
C ILE A 22 0.08 14.68 -17.32
N ILE A 23 -0.33 15.46 -18.32
CA ILE A 23 -0.76 14.92 -19.60
C ILE A 23 0.40 14.22 -20.32
N VAL A 24 1.54 14.87 -20.45
CA VAL A 24 2.65 14.35 -21.25
C VAL A 24 3.36 13.18 -20.55
N VAL A 25 3.60 13.27 -19.24
CA VAL A 25 4.41 12.30 -18.51
C VAL A 25 3.58 11.15 -17.92
N ILE A 26 2.31 11.36 -17.66
CA ILE A 26 1.45 10.36 -17.01
C ILE A 26 0.37 9.86 -17.99
N THR A 27 -0.46 10.77 -18.52
CA THR A 27 -1.64 10.36 -19.29
C THR A 27 -1.28 9.72 -20.63
N ILE A 28 -0.35 10.30 -21.38
CA ILE A 28 0.08 9.76 -22.67
C ILE A 28 0.70 8.35 -22.52
N PRO A 29 1.66 8.10 -21.62
CA PRO A 29 2.20 6.74 -21.42
C PRO A 29 1.15 5.73 -20.97
N ILE A 30 0.18 6.13 -20.14
CA ILE A 30 -0.92 5.23 -19.76
C ILE A 30 -1.75 4.85 -20.99
N ILE A 31 -2.13 5.83 -21.83
CA ILE A 31 -2.88 5.56 -23.05
C ILE A 31 -2.07 4.64 -23.99
N GLN A 32 -0.78 4.92 -24.18
CA GLN A 32 0.10 4.07 -24.98
C GLN A 32 0.17 2.64 -24.42
N SER A 33 0.29 2.47 -23.11
CA SER A 33 0.28 1.16 -22.45
C SER A 33 -1.06 0.43 -22.69
N VAL A 34 -2.18 1.14 -22.60
CA VAL A 34 -3.51 0.58 -22.90
C VAL A 34 -3.60 0.15 -24.36
N LEU A 35 -3.18 0.98 -25.31
CA LEU A 35 -3.19 0.61 -26.73
C LEU A 35 -2.28 -0.59 -27.01
N LEU A 36 -1.10 -0.61 -26.43
CA LEU A 36 -0.13 -1.70 -26.58
C LEU A 36 -0.65 -3.02 -25.99
N SER A 37 -1.41 -2.97 -24.90
CA SER A 37 -1.96 -4.17 -24.25
C SER A 37 -2.97 -4.92 -25.15
N PHE A 38 -3.58 -4.24 -26.11
CA PHE A 38 -4.49 -4.82 -27.11
C PHE A 38 -3.78 -5.21 -28.42
N GLN A 39 -2.46 -5.09 -28.52
CA GLN A 39 -1.72 -5.51 -29.70
C GLN A 39 -1.16 -6.90 -29.55
N SER A 40 -1.31 -7.73 -30.60
CA SER A 40 -0.57 -8.98 -30.76
C SER A 40 0.90 -8.70 -31.13
N LYS A 41 1.78 -9.70 -31.07
CA LYS A 41 3.17 -9.59 -31.52
C LYS A 41 3.28 -9.14 -33.01
N ASP A 42 2.28 -9.47 -33.82
CA ASP A 42 2.21 -9.09 -35.24
C ASP A 42 1.70 -7.65 -35.45
N GLY A 43 1.50 -6.87 -34.40
CA GLY A 43 1.00 -5.50 -34.46
C GLY A 43 -0.49 -5.35 -34.73
N LYS A 44 -1.26 -6.43 -34.82
CA LYS A 44 -2.72 -6.42 -34.97
C LYS A 44 -3.42 -6.25 -33.63
N TYR A 45 -4.54 -5.56 -33.60
CA TYR A 45 -5.36 -5.45 -32.39
C TYR A 45 -6.05 -6.79 -32.08
N SER A 46 -5.87 -7.26 -30.84
CA SER A 46 -6.37 -8.54 -30.36
C SER A 46 -6.56 -8.51 -28.84
N LEU A 47 -7.42 -9.38 -28.34
CA LEU A 47 -7.58 -9.64 -26.89
C LEU A 47 -6.67 -10.78 -26.39
N GLU A 48 -5.77 -11.29 -27.22
CA GLU A 48 -4.92 -12.45 -26.95
C GLU A 48 -4.14 -12.32 -25.63
N ASN A 49 -3.57 -11.15 -25.31
CA ASN A 49 -2.84 -10.92 -24.08
C ASN A 49 -3.72 -11.06 -22.84
N TYR A 50 -4.96 -10.59 -22.91
CA TYR A 50 -5.93 -10.73 -21.82
C TYR A 50 -6.46 -12.17 -21.71
N VAL A 51 -6.74 -12.82 -22.84
CA VAL A 51 -7.11 -14.24 -22.85
C VAL A 51 -6.00 -15.06 -22.21
N HIS A 52 -4.74 -14.82 -22.57
CA HIS A 52 -3.60 -15.48 -21.94
C HIS A 52 -3.54 -15.18 -20.43
N LEU A 53 -3.69 -13.91 -20.02
CA LEU A 53 -3.63 -13.50 -18.62
C LEU A 53 -4.64 -14.23 -17.73
N PHE A 54 -5.85 -14.51 -18.25
CA PHE A 54 -6.95 -15.14 -17.49
C PHE A 54 -7.14 -16.64 -17.76
N SER A 55 -6.52 -17.19 -18.80
CA SER A 55 -6.65 -18.63 -19.16
C SER A 55 -5.39 -19.42 -18.84
N ASP A 56 -4.22 -18.79 -18.85
CA ASP A 56 -2.99 -19.47 -18.51
C ASP A 56 -2.90 -19.68 -16.99
N ARG A 57 -2.71 -20.95 -16.61
CA ARG A 57 -2.69 -21.38 -15.20
C ARG A 57 -1.63 -20.64 -14.36
N SER A 58 -0.47 -20.38 -14.95
CA SER A 58 0.62 -19.65 -14.26
C SER A 58 0.23 -18.20 -14.00
N SER A 59 -0.30 -17.52 -15.01
CA SER A 59 -0.76 -16.13 -14.93
C SER A 59 -1.88 -15.97 -13.90
N VAL A 60 -2.87 -16.85 -13.90
CA VAL A 60 -3.96 -16.84 -12.91
C VAL A 60 -3.43 -17.09 -11.50
N ASN A 61 -2.51 -18.03 -11.32
CA ASN A 61 -1.87 -18.27 -10.02
C ASN A 61 -1.10 -17.04 -9.54
N ASN A 62 -0.41 -16.32 -10.42
CA ASN A 62 0.31 -15.08 -10.08
C ASN A 62 -0.65 -13.97 -9.64
N ILE A 63 -1.81 -13.85 -10.28
CA ILE A 63 -2.87 -12.92 -9.87
C ILE A 63 -3.35 -13.25 -8.47
N ILE A 64 -3.77 -14.50 -8.23
CA ILE A 64 -4.28 -14.96 -6.94
C ILE A 64 -3.22 -14.79 -5.85
N TYR A 65 -1.99 -15.15 -6.13
CA TYR A 65 -0.85 -15.01 -5.21
C TYR A 65 -0.63 -13.55 -4.82
N THR A 66 -0.63 -12.65 -5.80
CA THR A 66 -0.48 -11.20 -5.55
C THR A 66 -1.60 -10.67 -4.67
N LEU A 67 -2.86 -10.96 -5.04
CA LEU A 67 -4.02 -10.47 -4.28
C LEU A 67 -4.03 -11.01 -2.85
N ASN A 68 -3.70 -12.27 -2.64
CA ASN A 68 -3.62 -12.86 -1.29
C ASN A 68 -2.56 -12.15 -0.43
N ILE A 69 -1.34 -11.96 -0.96
CA ILE A 69 -0.27 -11.26 -0.23
C ILE A 69 -0.70 -9.82 0.08
N VAL A 70 -1.27 -9.11 -0.90
CA VAL A 70 -1.70 -7.71 -0.74
C VAL A 70 -2.79 -7.59 0.31
N ILE A 71 -3.84 -8.41 0.25
CA ILE A 71 -4.96 -8.37 1.18
C ILE A 71 -4.47 -8.66 2.62
N ILE A 72 -3.68 -9.72 2.79
CA ILE A 72 -3.12 -10.07 4.10
C ILE A 72 -2.24 -8.94 4.63
N THR A 73 -1.37 -8.38 3.80
CA THR A 73 -0.51 -7.24 4.17
C THR A 73 -1.34 -6.04 4.61
N VAL A 74 -2.39 -5.68 3.86
CA VAL A 74 -3.27 -4.54 4.20
C VAL A 74 -3.93 -4.76 5.55
N ILE A 75 -4.54 -5.94 5.77
CA ILE A 75 -5.25 -6.27 7.02
C ILE A 75 -4.28 -6.13 8.22
N PHE A 76 -3.15 -6.79 8.17
CA PHE A 76 -2.20 -6.74 9.28
C PHE A 76 -1.57 -5.34 9.44
N THR A 77 -1.28 -4.64 8.35
CA THR A 77 -0.77 -3.25 8.42
C THR A 77 -1.74 -2.36 9.18
N ILE A 78 -3.03 -2.42 8.88
CA ILE A 78 -4.03 -1.56 9.54
C ILE A 78 -4.20 -1.95 11.00
N ILE A 79 -4.25 -3.23 11.32
CA ILE A 79 -4.32 -3.70 12.72
C ILE A 79 -3.13 -3.16 13.53
N PHE A 80 -1.91 -3.40 13.06
CA PHE A 80 -0.71 -2.95 13.77
C PHE A 80 -0.57 -1.43 13.79
N ALA A 81 -1.00 -0.73 12.75
CA ALA A 81 -0.99 0.72 12.72
C ALA A 81 -1.97 1.33 13.74
N TYR A 82 -3.17 0.76 13.91
CA TYR A 82 -4.09 1.18 14.97
C TYR A 82 -3.52 0.91 16.36
N LEU A 83 -2.98 -0.28 16.60
CA LEU A 83 -2.36 -0.63 17.89
C LEU A 83 -1.23 0.35 18.22
N MET A 84 -0.37 0.64 17.25
CA MET A 84 0.75 1.56 17.42
C MET A 84 0.29 3.00 17.63
N ALA A 85 -0.64 3.49 16.82
CA ALA A 85 -1.17 4.85 16.93
C ALA A 85 -1.89 5.07 18.28
N MET A 86 -2.68 4.09 18.73
CA MET A 86 -3.33 4.13 20.04
C MET A 86 -2.31 4.09 21.17
N TYR A 87 -1.31 3.24 21.05
CA TYR A 87 -0.21 3.17 22.05
C TYR A 87 0.51 4.52 22.16
N LEU A 88 0.91 5.10 21.05
CA LEU A 88 1.60 6.40 21.01
C LEU A 88 0.74 7.56 21.58
N ARG A 89 -0.58 7.52 21.38
CA ARG A 89 -1.48 8.54 21.88
C ARG A 89 -1.78 8.45 23.38
N PHE A 90 -2.09 7.24 23.87
CA PHE A 90 -2.64 7.04 25.22
C PHE A 90 -1.60 6.61 26.24
N CYS A 91 -0.46 6.09 25.81
CA CYS A 91 0.59 5.65 26.71
C CYS A 91 1.72 6.68 26.78
N LYS A 92 1.72 7.50 27.86
CA LYS A 92 2.78 8.50 28.09
C LYS A 92 3.91 7.86 28.89
N SER A 93 4.79 7.08 28.25
CA SER A 93 5.96 6.45 28.84
C SER A 93 7.22 6.83 28.09
N TRP A 94 8.39 6.64 28.73
CA TRP A 94 9.67 6.79 28.04
C TRP A 94 9.76 5.91 26.77
N PHE A 95 9.27 4.68 26.87
CA PHE A 95 9.25 3.74 25.75
C PHE A 95 8.35 4.19 24.60
N SER A 96 7.16 4.74 24.91
CA SER A 96 6.28 5.35 23.90
C SER A 96 6.97 6.51 23.19
N ASN A 97 7.66 7.38 23.92
CA ASN A 97 8.41 8.49 23.34
C ASN A 97 9.56 8.01 22.45
N ALA A 98 10.27 6.96 22.85
CA ALA A 98 11.32 6.35 22.03
C ALA A 98 10.75 5.74 20.74
N ILE A 99 9.69 4.93 20.84
CA ILE A 99 9.00 4.38 19.67
C ILE A 99 8.49 5.50 18.75
N GLY A 100 7.87 6.56 19.31
CA GLY A 100 7.36 7.70 18.55
C GLY A 100 8.44 8.44 17.74
N LYS A 101 9.72 8.36 18.13
CA LYS A 101 10.86 8.91 17.38
C LYS A 101 11.41 7.92 16.35
N LEU A 102 11.33 6.62 16.62
CA LEU A 102 12.04 5.59 15.85
C LEU A 102 11.17 4.87 14.82
N TYR A 103 9.84 4.84 14.99
CA TYR A 103 8.96 4.03 14.12
C TYR A 103 8.99 4.47 12.66
N LEU A 104 9.46 5.68 12.36
CA LEU A 104 9.60 6.19 10.99
C LEU A 104 10.91 5.78 10.30
N ILE A 105 11.87 5.22 11.01
CA ILE A 105 13.16 4.81 10.44
C ILE A 105 13.02 4.00 9.15
N PRO A 106 12.07 3.03 9.05
CA PRO A 106 11.87 2.28 7.82
C PRO A 106 11.64 3.13 6.57
N LYS A 107 11.11 4.34 6.72
CA LYS A 107 10.82 5.24 5.59
C LYS A 107 12.04 5.97 5.03
N PHE A 108 13.12 6.02 5.78
CA PHE A 108 14.38 6.69 5.38
C PHE A 108 15.40 5.72 4.78
N ILE A 109 15.15 4.41 4.87
CA ILE A 109 16.07 3.39 4.34
C ILE A 109 15.65 3.05 2.91
N PRO A 110 16.57 3.11 1.91
CA PRO A 110 16.27 2.68 0.56
C PRO A 110 15.76 1.24 0.52
N GLY A 111 14.68 0.99 -0.25
CA GLY A 111 13.97 -0.29 -0.23
C GLY A 111 14.86 -1.51 -0.46
N ILE A 112 15.77 -1.45 -1.44
CA ILE A 112 16.68 -2.55 -1.74
C ILE A 112 17.63 -2.85 -0.57
N VAL A 113 18.15 -1.82 0.10
CA VAL A 113 19.04 -1.96 1.26
C VAL A 113 18.28 -2.61 2.42
N ALA A 114 17.05 -2.15 2.68
CA ALA A 114 16.21 -2.68 3.74
C ALA A 114 15.87 -4.16 3.51
N VAL A 115 15.55 -4.55 2.27
CA VAL A 115 15.27 -5.95 1.93
C VAL A 115 16.50 -6.82 2.18
N TYR A 116 17.67 -6.44 1.68
CA TYR A 116 18.90 -7.21 1.94
C TYR A 116 19.25 -7.29 3.43
N ALA A 117 19.10 -6.21 4.17
CA ALA A 117 19.30 -6.20 5.62
C ALA A 117 18.32 -7.16 6.32
N MET A 118 17.03 -7.12 5.95
CA MET A 118 16.02 -8.01 6.50
C MET A 118 16.34 -9.49 6.17
N MET A 119 16.77 -9.79 4.94
CA MET A 119 17.22 -11.13 4.56
C MET A 119 18.34 -11.63 5.48
N GLY A 120 19.33 -10.77 5.79
CA GLY A 120 20.42 -11.10 6.73
C GLY A 120 19.94 -11.33 8.17
N VAL A 121 18.79 -10.76 8.56
CA VAL A 121 18.21 -10.92 9.90
C VAL A 121 17.34 -12.17 10.00
N ILE A 122 16.44 -12.41 9.02
CA ILE A 122 15.41 -13.46 9.11
C ILE A 122 15.79 -14.77 8.42
N ASN A 123 16.91 -14.84 7.71
CA ASN A 123 17.42 -16.07 7.12
C ASN A 123 17.67 -17.13 8.21
N ASP A 124 17.56 -18.41 7.86
CA ASP A 124 17.78 -19.54 8.77
C ASP A 124 19.21 -19.56 9.38
N ALA A 125 20.17 -18.94 8.72
CA ALA A 125 21.51 -18.66 9.23
C ALA A 125 21.71 -17.18 9.63
N GLY A 126 20.63 -16.42 9.74
CA GLY A 126 20.62 -14.97 9.98
C GLY A 126 20.91 -14.57 11.42
N ALA A 127 20.94 -13.26 11.66
CA ALA A 127 21.28 -12.68 12.95
C ALA A 127 20.38 -13.18 14.09
N ILE A 128 19.07 -13.30 13.87
CA ILE A 128 18.13 -13.80 14.90
C ILE A 128 18.48 -15.24 15.29
N ASN A 129 18.69 -16.12 14.32
CA ASN A 129 19.03 -17.52 14.63
C ASN A 129 20.36 -17.64 15.35
N ARG A 130 21.38 -16.86 14.94
CA ARG A 130 22.69 -16.86 15.63
C ARG A 130 22.58 -16.39 17.07
N LEU A 131 21.79 -15.37 17.36
CA LEU A 131 21.53 -14.90 18.73
C LEU A 131 20.81 -15.96 19.56
N LEU A 132 19.80 -16.63 19.01
CA LEU A 132 19.04 -17.67 19.72
C LEU A 132 19.87 -18.92 19.94
N LEU A 133 20.80 -19.25 19.04
CA LEU A 133 21.74 -20.36 19.23
C LEU A 133 22.65 -20.17 20.45
N ILE A 134 22.98 -18.93 20.84
CA ILE A 134 23.75 -18.67 22.10
C ILE A 134 22.99 -19.19 23.34
N PHE A 135 21.65 -19.18 23.27
CA PHE A 135 20.76 -19.71 24.32
C PHE A 135 20.36 -21.16 24.08
N GLY A 136 21.00 -21.86 23.13
CA GLY A 136 20.67 -23.25 22.79
C GLY A 136 19.35 -23.43 22.02
N ILE A 137 18.75 -22.34 21.52
CA ILE A 137 17.47 -22.38 20.79
C ILE A 137 17.74 -22.45 19.28
N HIS A 138 17.38 -23.57 18.67
CA HIS A 138 17.43 -23.76 17.21
C HIS A 138 16.17 -23.21 16.57
N PHE A 139 16.19 -21.96 16.09
CA PHE A 139 15.06 -21.31 15.43
C PHE A 139 15.35 -21.14 13.93
N LYS A 140 14.60 -21.88 13.09
CA LYS A 140 14.69 -21.80 11.64
C LYS A 140 13.34 -21.38 11.09
N PRO A 141 13.09 -20.07 10.91
CA PRO A 141 11.77 -19.56 10.49
C PRO A 141 11.43 -19.90 9.05
N SER A 142 12.41 -20.27 8.21
CA SER A 142 12.23 -20.63 6.79
C SER A 142 11.37 -19.62 6.01
N LEU A 143 11.57 -18.32 6.29
CA LEU A 143 10.79 -17.23 5.72
C LEU A 143 11.26 -16.80 4.32
N MET A 144 12.48 -17.20 3.94
CA MET A 144 13.03 -16.88 2.62
C MET A 144 12.28 -17.63 1.54
N TYR A 145 12.02 -16.90 0.45
CA TYR A 145 11.31 -17.42 -0.74
C TYR A 145 9.87 -17.90 -0.45
N THR A 146 9.22 -17.30 0.57
CA THR A 146 7.85 -17.61 0.96
C THR A 146 6.95 -16.36 0.97
N PRO A 147 5.60 -16.54 0.84
CA PRO A 147 4.67 -15.43 0.99
C PRO A 147 4.79 -14.72 2.32
N GLN A 148 5.09 -15.47 3.40
CA GLN A 148 5.22 -14.94 4.76
C GLN A 148 6.41 -13.96 4.87
N GLY A 149 7.52 -14.27 4.22
CA GLY A 149 8.67 -13.36 4.16
C GLY A 149 8.36 -12.06 3.44
N ILE A 150 7.64 -12.14 2.30
CA ILE A 150 7.18 -10.96 1.56
C ILE A 150 6.23 -10.11 2.43
N ILE A 151 5.24 -10.75 3.09
CA ILE A 151 4.29 -10.07 3.96
C ILE A 151 5.02 -9.38 5.11
N LEU A 152 5.94 -10.05 5.79
CA LEU A 152 6.71 -9.50 6.89
C LEU A 152 7.48 -8.24 6.46
N MET A 153 8.17 -8.30 5.32
CA MET A 153 8.89 -7.15 4.79
C MET A 153 7.96 -6.00 4.40
N ASN A 154 6.84 -6.31 3.76
CA ASN A 154 5.85 -5.31 3.40
C ASN A 154 5.21 -4.67 4.65
N LEU A 155 4.97 -5.41 5.72
CA LEU A 155 4.52 -4.88 7.01
C LEU A 155 5.54 -3.88 7.58
N TRP A 156 6.82 -4.22 7.55
CA TRP A 156 7.89 -3.34 8.02
C TRP A 156 7.89 -1.98 7.30
N PHE A 157 7.61 -1.96 5.98
CA PHE A 157 7.51 -0.72 5.22
C PHE A 157 6.20 0.04 5.42
N ASN A 158 5.07 -0.68 5.56
CA ASN A 158 3.74 -0.07 5.49
C ASN A 158 3.17 0.33 6.85
N ILE A 159 3.52 -0.37 7.95
CA ILE A 159 3.04 -0.01 9.31
C ILE A 159 3.39 1.44 9.67
N PRO A 160 4.62 1.94 9.49
CA PRO A 160 4.94 3.34 9.77
C PRO A 160 4.07 4.33 9.01
N PHE A 161 3.84 4.08 7.73
CA PHE A 161 3.03 4.96 6.88
C PHE A 161 1.56 5.00 7.33
N ALA A 162 0.95 3.83 7.55
CA ALA A 162 -0.42 3.76 8.02
C ALA A 162 -0.56 4.37 9.44
N THR A 163 0.45 4.18 10.29
CA THR A 163 0.48 4.77 11.65
C THR A 163 0.47 6.29 11.61
N ILE A 164 1.20 6.95 10.69
CA ILE A 164 1.16 8.42 10.55
C ILE A 164 -0.27 8.88 10.26
N ILE A 165 -0.91 8.25 9.27
CA ILE A 165 -2.27 8.66 8.82
C ILE A 165 -3.27 8.46 9.96
N ILE A 166 -3.25 7.29 10.62
CA ILE A 166 -4.16 6.97 11.71
C ILE A 166 -3.88 7.85 12.94
N SER A 167 -2.60 8.13 13.27
CA SER A 167 -2.23 9.00 14.37
C SER A 167 -2.69 10.44 14.15
N ALA A 168 -2.61 10.96 12.94
CA ALA A 168 -3.13 12.28 12.60
C ALA A 168 -4.65 12.35 12.83
N ALA A 169 -5.40 11.35 12.37
CA ALA A 169 -6.83 11.26 12.61
C ALA A 169 -7.17 11.10 14.10
N LEU A 170 -6.43 10.26 14.81
CA LEU A 170 -6.59 10.13 16.26
C LEU A 170 -6.36 11.47 16.97
N SER A 171 -5.36 12.24 16.59
CA SER A 171 -5.04 13.52 17.21
C SER A 171 -6.12 14.57 17.05
N SER A 172 -6.99 14.45 16.04
CA SER A 172 -8.13 15.36 15.85
C SER A 172 -9.32 15.08 16.79
N ILE A 173 -9.36 13.92 17.46
CA ILE A 173 -10.42 13.60 18.42
C ILE A 173 -10.12 14.27 19.77
N PRO A 174 -10.98 15.18 20.29
CA PRO A 174 -10.78 15.80 21.59
C PRO A 174 -10.73 14.77 22.74
N ASN A 175 -9.85 14.99 23.70
CA ASN A 175 -9.77 14.09 24.86
C ASN A 175 -11.06 14.10 25.69
N SER A 176 -11.79 15.22 25.73
CA SER A 176 -13.07 15.34 26.41
C SER A 176 -14.10 14.31 25.96
N ILE A 177 -14.17 13.97 24.68
CA ILE A 177 -15.07 12.92 24.16
C ILE A 177 -14.74 11.57 24.79
N ILE A 178 -13.45 11.25 24.89
CA ILE A 178 -12.96 9.97 25.44
C ILE A 178 -13.16 9.93 26.96
N GLU A 179 -12.94 11.04 27.64
CA GLU A 179 -13.13 11.20 29.08
C GLU A 179 -14.61 11.09 29.44
N SER A 180 -15.52 11.83 28.76
CA SER A 180 -16.95 11.71 28.94
C SER A 180 -17.47 10.28 28.72
N ALA A 181 -16.96 9.56 27.75
CA ALA A 181 -17.32 8.16 27.54
C ALA A 181 -16.87 7.26 28.70
N ARG A 182 -15.70 7.53 29.29
CA ARG A 182 -15.23 6.82 30.49
C ARG A 182 -16.06 7.12 31.71
N ASP A 183 -16.47 8.37 31.89
CA ASP A 183 -17.28 8.81 33.03
C ASP A 183 -18.65 8.11 33.09
N VAL A 184 -19.24 7.78 31.92
CA VAL A 184 -20.45 6.95 31.83
C VAL A 184 -20.18 5.46 31.84
N GLY A 185 -18.92 5.03 32.12
CA GLY A 185 -18.55 3.62 32.32
C GLY A 185 -18.20 2.84 31.06
N ALA A 186 -17.98 3.51 29.91
CA ALA A 186 -17.60 2.81 28.68
C ALA A 186 -16.21 2.14 28.80
N SER A 187 -16.13 0.86 28.42
CA SER A 187 -14.89 0.11 28.38
C SER A 187 -13.96 0.61 27.23
N LYS A 188 -12.66 0.30 27.33
CA LYS A 188 -11.68 0.66 26.29
C LYS A 188 -12.07 0.11 24.91
N VAL A 189 -12.66 -1.08 24.85
CA VAL A 189 -13.11 -1.71 23.61
C VAL A 189 -14.33 -0.99 23.04
N GLU A 190 -15.25 -0.57 23.88
CA GLU A 190 -16.43 0.22 23.46
C GLU A 190 -16.02 1.60 22.93
N ILE A 191 -15.12 2.30 23.62
CA ILE A 191 -14.55 3.57 23.16
C ILE A 191 -13.88 3.38 21.79
N PHE A 192 -13.09 2.31 21.63
CA PHE A 192 -12.47 2.02 20.33
C PHE A 192 -13.50 1.78 19.23
N ARG A 193 -14.47 0.87 19.48
CA ARG A 193 -15.45 0.46 18.44
C ARG A 193 -16.49 1.51 18.11
N ARG A 194 -16.96 2.29 19.13
CA ARG A 194 -18.08 3.22 18.97
C ARG A 194 -17.64 4.67 18.74
N ILE A 195 -16.40 5.03 19.10
CA ILE A 195 -15.92 6.41 18.99
C ILE A 195 -14.71 6.49 18.07
N ILE A 196 -13.62 5.80 18.42
CA ILE A 196 -12.35 5.96 17.71
C ILE A 196 -12.46 5.43 16.27
N LEU A 197 -12.91 4.20 16.10
CA LEU A 197 -12.97 3.54 14.78
C LEU A 197 -13.88 4.30 13.80
N PRO A 198 -15.11 4.71 14.15
CA PRO A 198 -15.95 5.50 13.24
C PRO A 198 -15.34 6.87 12.90
N LEU A 199 -14.80 7.60 13.88
CA LEU A 199 -14.24 8.93 13.67
C LEU A 199 -12.94 8.91 12.85
N THR A 200 -12.20 7.79 12.85
CA THR A 200 -10.96 7.63 12.07
C THR A 200 -11.15 6.83 10.79
N ALA A 201 -12.36 6.38 10.49
CA ALA A 201 -12.64 5.46 9.37
C ALA A 201 -12.20 6.03 8.01
N LYS A 202 -12.44 7.31 7.74
CA LYS A 202 -12.00 7.98 6.50
C LYS A 202 -10.48 7.91 6.34
N SER A 203 -9.75 8.23 7.38
CA SER A 203 -8.27 8.18 7.37
C SER A 203 -7.75 6.74 7.27
N ALA A 204 -8.44 5.79 7.89
CA ALA A 204 -8.11 4.37 7.71
C ALA A 204 -8.34 3.91 6.26
N LEU A 205 -9.42 4.33 5.60
CA LEU A 205 -9.65 4.05 4.19
C LEU A 205 -8.56 4.65 3.29
N VAL A 206 -8.06 5.86 3.60
CA VAL A 206 -6.86 6.42 2.93
C VAL A 206 -5.69 5.48 3.07
N ALA A 207 -5.36 5.08 4.30
CA ALA A 207 -4.23 4.19 4.56
C ALA A 207 -4.38 2.84 3.85
N ILE A 208 -5.58 2.23 3.90
CA ILE A 208 -5.91 0.98 3.19
C ILE A 208 -5.64 1.12 1.70
N THR A 209 -6.16 2.18 1.08
CA THR A 209 -6.04 2.42 -0.36
C THR A 209 -4.59 2.55 -0.79
N PHE A 210 -3.81 3.40 -0.10
CA PHE A 210 -2.40 3.59 -0.43
C PHE A 210 -1.55 2.35 -0.19
N VAL A 211 -1.78 1.64 0.91
CA VAL A 211 -1.08 0.37 1.20
C VAL A 211 -1.44 -0.69 0.15
N PHE A 212 -2.69 -0.80 -0.25
CA PHE A 212 -3.12 -1.70 -1.30
C PHE A 212 -2.41 -1.40 -2.62
N MET A 213 -2.51 -0.16 -3.11
CA MET A 213 -1.90 0.27 -4.38
C MET A 213 -0.38 0.04 -4.40
N SER A 214 0.31 0.41 -3.32
CA SER A 214 1.77 0.25 -3.23
C SER A 214 2.20 -1.21 -3.25
N ASN A 215 1.38 -2.12 -2.70
CA ASN A 215 1.72 -3.53 -2.64
C ASN A 215 1.33 -4.30 -3.92
N VAL A 216 0.26 -3.91 -4.63
CA VAL A 216 -0.05 -4.47 -5.96
C VAL A 216 1.11 -4.24 -6.93
N GLY A 217 1.69 -3.03 -6.91
CA GLY A 217 2.85 -2.67 -7.74
C GLY A 217 4.21 -3.07 -7.17
N SER A 218 4.27 -3.80 -6.06
CA SER A 218 5.53 -4.15 -5.41
C SER A 218 6.39 -5.03 -6.31
N PHE A 219 7.66 -4.62 -6.48
CA PHE A 219 8.67 -5.34 -7.25
C PHE A 219 9.84 -5.79 -6.38
N THR A 220 10.50 -4.87 -5.68
CA THR A 220 11.79 -5.14 -5.01
C THR A 220 11.71 -6.27 -3.98
N THR A 221 10.69 -6.23 -3.12
CA THR A 221 10.52 -7.25 -2.07
C THR A 221 10.25 -8.64 -2.68
N PRO A 222 9.24 -8.83 -3.54
CA PRO A 222 8.97 -10.16 -4.09
C PRO A 222 10.03 -10.65 -5.08
N PHE A 223 10.77 -9.75 -5.72
CA PHE A 223 11.88 -10.11 -6.61
C PHE A 223 13.07 -10.71 -5.84
N LEU A 224 13.39 -10.14 -4.66
CA LEU A 224 14.53 -10.58 -3.85
C LEU A 224 14.19 -11.69 -2.86
N MET A 225 12.98 -11.68 -2.29
CA MET A 225 12.56 -12.58 -1.20
C MET A 225 11.45 -13.54 -1.59
N GLY A 226 10.87 -13.41 -2.77
CA GLY A 226 9.76 -14.24 -3.23
C GLY A 226 10.21 -15.56 -3.83
N SER A 227 9.25 -16.48 -4.01
CA SER A 227 9.42 -17.74 -4.72
C SER A 227 9.59 -17.53 -6.23
N ASN A 228 10.12 -18.55 -6.92
CA ASN A 228 10.20 -18.54 -8.38
C ASN A 228 8.87 -18.85 -9.07
N SER A 229 7.91 -19.46 -8.35
CA SER A 229 6.56 -19.77 -8.84
C SER A 229 5.68 -20.16 -7.64
N PRO A 230 4.50 -19.53 -7.47
CA PRO A 230 4.01 -18.34 -8.20
C PRO A 230 4.81 -17.08 -7.85
N ILE A 231 4.74 -16.08 -8.73
CA ILE A 231 5.40 -14.77 -8.56
C ILE A 231 4.37 -13.65 -8.48
N MET A 232 4.71 -12.54 -7.81
CA MET A 232 3.83 -11.37 -7.79
C MET A 232 3.79 -10.66 -9.14
N LEU A 233 2.66 -10.02 -9.46
CA LEU A 233 2.43 -9.35 -10.75
C LEU A 233 3.50 -8.31 -11.10
N GLY A 234 4.05 -7.57 -10.13
CA GLY A 234 5.16 -6.65 -10.37
C GLY A 234 6.42 -7.35 -10.89
N VAL A 235 6.71 -8.56 -10.39
CA VAL A 235 7.83 -9.40 -10.88
C VAL A 235 7.50 -9.99 -12.25
N SER A 236 6.27 -10.48 -12.45
CA SER A 236 5.80 -10.99 -13.74
C SER A 236 5.89 -9.94 -14.85
N LEU A 237 5.45 -8.71 -14.56
CA LEU A 237 5.58 -7.57 -15.47
C LEU A 237 7.05 -7.31 -15.84
N TYR A 238 7.93 -7.30 -14.85
CA TYR A 238 9.36 -7.09 -15.08
C TYR A 238 9.99 -8.20 -15.94
N GLN A 239 9.59 -9.46 -15.73
CA GLN A 239 10.08 -10.59 -16.53
C GLN A 239 9.58 -10.49 -17.98
N GLU A 240 8.29 -10.19 -18.21
CA GLU A 240 7.76 -10.02 -19.56
C GLU A 240 8.43 -8.85 -20.30
N PHE A 241 8.66 -7.74 -19.60
CA PHE A 241 9.29 -6.55 -20.17
C PHE A 241 10.79 -6.73 -20.41
N GLY A 242 11.54 -7.18 -19.40
CA GLY A 242 12.99 -7.13 -19.39
C GLY A 242 13.70 -8.44 -19.76
N ALA A 243 13.09 -9.60 -19.47
CA ALA A 243 13.68 -10.89 -19.75
C ALA A 243 13.13 -11.52 -21.05
N PHE A 244 11.82 -11.45 -21.26
CA PHE A 244 11.17 -12.06 -22.43
C PHE A 244 10.95 -11.09 -23.58
N TYR A 245 11.19 -9.78 -23.38
CA TYR A 245 10.97 -8.71 -24.35
C TYR A 245 9.57 -8.70 -24.97
N ASN A 246 8.58 -9.10 -24.19
CA ASN A 246 7.18 -9.17 -24.59
C ASN A 246 6.42 -7.95 -24.05
N LEU A 247 6.59 -6.83 -24.75
CA LEU A 247 6.03 -5.54 -24.33
C LEU A 247 4.50 -5.56 -24.25
N GLN A 248 3.83 -6.32 -25.13
CA GLN A 248 2.38 -6.40 -25.21
C GLN A 248 1.79 -7.10 -23.97
N LYS A 249 2.38 -8.23 -23.56
CA LYS A 249 1.98 -8.93 -22.33
C LYS A 249 2.31 -8.10 -21.08
N ALA A 250 3.48 -7.48 -21.03
CA ALA A 250 3.85 -6.58 -19.95
C ALA A 250 2.84 -5.43 -19.81
N ALA A 251 2.43 -4.83 -20.94
CA ALA A 251 1.40 -3.80 -20.97
C ALA A 251 0.04 -4.31 -20.49
N ALA A 252 -0.37 -5.52 -20.87
CA ALA A 252 -1.63 -6.12 -20.39
C ALA A 252 -1.61 -6.35 -18.87
N ILE A 253 -0.50 -6.84 -18.29
CA ILE A 253 -0.33 -6.97 -16.84
C ILE A 253 -0.39 -5.59 -16.17
N SER A 254 0.29 -4.60 -16.71
CA SER A 254 0.31 -3.23 -16.19
C SER A 254 -1.10 -2.62 -16.16
N VAL A 255 -1.84 -2.74 -17.27
CA VAL A 255 -3.23 -2.22 -17.37
C VAL A 255 -4.15 -2.96 -16.40
N PHE A 256 -4.01 -4.27 -16.25
CA PHE A 256 -4.77 -5.05 -15.26
C PHE A 256 -4.51 -4.57 -13.82
N MET A 257 -3.23 -4.37 -13.45
CA MET A 257 -2.87 -3.82 -12.14
C MET A 257 -3.44 -2.40 -11.95
N PHE A 258 -3.38 -1.56 -12.97
CA PHE A 258 -3.95 -0.22 -12.96
C PHE A 258 -5.48 -0.24 -12.75
N ILE A 259 -6.21 -1.14 -13.42
CA ILE A 259 -7.65 -1.30 -13.26
C ILE A 259 -8.01 -1.69 -11.82
N ILE A 260 -7.33 -2.67 -11.24
CA ILE A 260 -7.56 -3.10 -9.85
C ILE A 260 -7.32 -1.93 -8.88
N CYS A 261 -6.21 -1.22 -9.04
CA CYS A 261 -5.90 -0.05 -8.21
C CYS A 261 -6.95 1.07 -8.39
N SER A 262 -7.41 1.29 -9.63
CA SER A 262 -8.45 2.30 -9.94
C SER A 262 -9.80 1.95 -9.31
N ILE A 263 -10.18 0.68 -9.27
CA ILE A 263 -11.41 0.23 -8.60
C ILE A 263 -11.35 0.54 -7.10
N VAL A 264 -10.23 0.22 -6.44
CA VAL A 264 -10.05 0.50 -5.01
C VAL A 264 -10.00 2.01 -4.75
N GLY A 265 -9.33 2.78 -5.62
CA GLY A 265 -9.31 4.24 -5.53
C GLY A 265 -10.68 4.87 -5.74
N ALA A 266 -11.45 4.39 -6.71
CA ALA A 266 -12.82 4.85 -6.97
C ALA A 266 -13.75 4.55 -5.78
N PHE A 267 -13.64 3.36 -5.19
CA PHE A 267 -14.38 3.01 -3.97
C PHE A 267 -14.05 3.96 -2.82
N TYR A 268 -12.78 4.29 -2.63
CA TYR A 268 -12.34 5.27 -1.64
C TYR A 268 -12.97 6.65 -1.87
N ILE A 269 -12.87 7.17 -3.10
CA ILE A 269 -13.45 8.48 -3.46
C ILE A 269 -14.97 8.48 -3.23
N TYR A 270 -15.67 7.43 -3.67
CA TYR A 270 -17.11 7.29 -3.47
C TYR A 270 -17.49 7.31 -1.98
N SER A 271 -16.72 6.59 -1.15
CA SER A 271 -16.97 6.51 0.30
C SER A 271 -16.85 7.88 1.00
N ILE A 272 -15.87 8.70 0.59
CA ILE A 272 -15.71 10.05 1.13
C ILE A 272 -16.85 10.98 0.68
N MET A 273 -17.17 10.97 -0.61
CA MET A 273 -18.18 11.86 -1.18
C MET A 273 -19.61 11.60 -0.62
N LYS A 274 -19.89 10.35 -0.25
CA LYS A 274 -21.21 10.01 0.32
C LYS A 274 -21.43 10.63 1.70
N GLU A 275 -20.40 10.68 2.55
CA GLU A 275 -20.52 11.24 3.89
C GLU A 275 -20.56 12.77 3.92
N ASP A 276 -19.89 13.45 2.99
CA ASP A 276 -19.91 14.92 2.93
C ASP A 276 -21.31 15.47 2.58
N LYS A 277 -22.14 14.68 1.88
CA LYS A 277 -23.54 15.05 1.59
C LYS A 277 -24.44 15.02 2.82
N TRP A 278 -24.16 14.19 3.84
CA TRP A 278 -24.93 14.16 5.08
C TRP A 278 -24.62 15.35 5.99
N ASN A 279 -23.35 15.83 5.97
CA ASN A 279 -22.94 16.99 6.78
C ASN A 279 -23.40 18.35 6.23
N ILE A 280 -23.93 18.43 5.00
CA ILE A 280 -24.45 19.66 4.38
C ILE A 280 -25.99 19.80 4.62
N GLN A 281 -26.65 18.75 5.11
CA GLN A 281 -28.10 18.74 5.34
C GLN A 281 -28.49 18.98 6.83
N GLU A 282 -27.52 19.15 7.71
CA GLU A 282 -27.70 19.66 9.10
C GLU A 282 -27.21 21.13 9.19
#